data_ddfa31ae601985fe549118d2190f9c16
#
_entry.id   ddfa31ae601985fe549118d2190f9c16
#
_cell.length_a   1.000
_cell.length_b   1.000
_cell.length_c   1.000
_cell.angle_alpha   90.00
_cell.angle_beta   90.00
_cell.angle_gamma   90.00
#
_symmetry.space_group_name_H-M   'P 1'
#
loop_
_entity.id
_entity.type
_entity.pdbx_description
1 polymer ?
#
loop_
_entity_poly.entity_id
_entity_poly.type
_entity_poly.pdbx_seq_one_letter_code
_entity_poly.pdbx_strand_id
1 'polypeptide(L)'
;MRKIASFLLIWGLLSASLALAQTSKDQSTSKAPALKGKTVNINKATEADLVKNVPLITPDLAKKIVKYRKDNGDFGTYEELLQIDGFGRDLLRKIKPFLLLDGVGGKECTC
;
A
#
# COMPACT_ATOMS: atom_id res chain seq x y z
N MET A 1 -0.15 3.59 73.51
CA MET A 1 -0.52 4.62 73.02
C MET A 1 -0.01 4.79 71.78
N ARG A 2 -0.38 4.78 71.07
CA ARG A 2 -0.24 5.04 70.05
C ARG A 2 -0.60 4.93 69.00
N LYS A 3 -1.05 5.04 68.24
CA LYS A 3 -1.55 5.40 67.36
C LYS A 3 -1.06 5.55 66.24
N ILE A 4 -1.10 4.97 65.43
CA ILE A 4 -0.67 5.02 64.29
C ILE A 4 -1.68 5.02 63.37
N ALA A 5 -1.94 6.02 62.93
CA ALA A 5 -2.73 6.24 61.79
C ALA A 5 -2.03 5.65 60.59
N SER A 6 -2.47 4.58 60.31
CA SER A 6 -2.17 4.00 59.07
C SER A 6 -2.79 4.76 57.96
N PHE A 7 -2.04 5.62 57.49
CA PHE A 7 -2.45 6.27 56.31
C PHE A 7 -2.10 5.41 55.11
N LEU A 8 -2.94 4.56 54.91
CA LEU A 8 -2.87 3.92 53.64
C LEU A 8 -3.52 4.78 52.61
N LEU A 9 -2.75 5.62 52.22
CA LEU A 9 -3.05 6.24 50.95
C LEU A 9 -2.81 5.25 49.85
N ILE A 10 -3.79 4.53 49.70
CA ILE A 10 -3.89 3.82 48.44
C ILE A 10 -4.18 4.84 47.41
N TRP A 11 -3.16 5.35 46.97
CA TRP A 11 -3.27 6.07 45.76
C TRP A 11 -3.39 5.04 44.67
N GLY A 12 -4.56 4.74 44.40
CA GLY A 12 -4.86 4.06 43.18
C GLY A 12 -4.43 4.93 42.05
N LEU A 13 -3.26 4.68 41.64
CA LEU A 13 -2.81 5.20 40.39
C LEU A 13 -3.66 4.61 39.33
N LEU A 14 -4.60 5.38 39.03
CA LEU A 14 -5.28 5.22 37.80
C LEU A 14 -4.32 5.58 36.70
N SER A 15 -3.48 4.69 36.38
CA SER A 15 -2.78 4.78 35.13
C SER A 15 -3.78 4.48 34.05
N ALA A 16 -4.39 5.48 33.61
CA ALA A 16 -5.09 5.43 32.36
C ALA A 16 -4.04 5.20 31.30
N SER A 17 -3.81 3.97 31.04
CA SER A 17 -3.10 3.59 29.85
C SER A 17 -3.99 3.94 28.68
N LEU A 18 -3.76 5.09 28.20
CA LEU A 18 -4.29 5.42 26.90
C LEU A 18 -3.60 4.53 25.92
N ALA A 19 -4.16 3.39 25.72
CA ALA A 19 -3.81 2.60 24.59
C ALA A 19 -4.34 3.33 23.38
N LEU A 20 -3.49 4.08 22.78
CA LEU A 20 -3.72 4.54 21.44
C LEU A 20 -3.75 3.32 20.55
N ALA A 21 -4.92 2.85 20.34
CA ALA A 21 -5.14 1.92 19.28
C ALA A 21 -4.79 2.64 17.99
N GLN A 22 -3.63 2.40 17.54
CA GLN A 22 -3.27 2.72 16.17
C GLN A 22 -4.12 1.83 15.31
N THR A 23 -5.25 2.33 14.99
CA THR A 23 -6.05 1.71 13.98
C THR A 23 -5.38 1.98 12.66
N SER A 24 -4.47 1.14 12.33
CA SER A 24 -4.14 0.96 10.93
C SER A 24 -5.40 0.47 10.27
N LYS A 25 -6.12 1.36 9.74
CA LYS A 25 -7.21 0.98 8.88
C LYS A 25 -6.61 0.47 7.60
N ASP A 26 -6.23 -0.77 7.63
CA ASP A 26 -6.23 -1.55 6.45
C ASP A 26 -7.66 -1.70 6.00
N GLN A 27 -8.13 -0.70 5.34
CA GLN A 27 -9.33 -0.88 4.59
C GLN A 27 -8.98 -1.52 3.27
N SER A 28 -8.75 -2.79 3.33
CA SER A 28 -8.94 -3.60 2.16
C SER A 28 -10.44 -3.73 1.93
N THR A 29 -11.01 -2.69 1.43
CA THR A 29 -12.36 -2.79 0.93
C THR A 29 -12.26 -3.33 -0.46
N SER A 30 -12.16 -4.61 -0.55
CA SER A 30 -12.33 -5.30 -1.80
C SER A 30 -13.80 -5.33 -2.16
N LYS A 31 -14.31 -4.21 -2.54
CA LYS A 31 -15.56 -4.17 -3.27
C LYS A 31 -15.19 -3.81 -4.69
N ALA A 32 -15.38 -4.73 -5.59
CA ALA A 32 -15.16 -4.53 -7.00
C ALA A 32 -16.39 -3.88 -7.63
N PRO A 33 -16.45 -2.58 -7.70
CA PRO A 33 -17.23 -1.90 -8.71
C PRO A 33 -16.33 -1.64 -9.89
N ALA A 34 -16.94 -1.35 -11.01
CA ALA A 34 -16.26 -0.99 -12.25
C ALA A 34 -14.91 -0.34 -11.98
N LEU A 35 -13.86 -0.91 -12.52
CA LEU A 35 -12.49 -0.52 -12.29
C LEU A 35 -12.29 0.96 -12.64
N LYS A 36 -12.52 1.81 -11.66
CA LYS A 36 -12.24 3.23 -11.77
C LYS A 36 -10.86 3.47 -11.19
N GLY A 37 -9.93 3.75 -12.05
CA GLY A 37 -8.58 4.10 -11.67
C GLY A 37 -8.06 5.26 -12.50
N LYS A 38 -7.02 5.88 -12.02
CA LYS A 38 -6.26 6.86 -12.79
C LYS A 38 -5.02 6.19 -13.32
N THR A 39 -4.60 6.60 -14.49
CA THR A 39 -3.34 6.13 -15.05
C THR A 39 -2.17 6.63 -14.22
N VAL A 40 -1.30 5.73 -13.85
CA VAL A 40 -0.16 5.98 -12.97
C VAL A 40 1.12 5.46 -13.60
N ASN A 41 2.16 6.25 -13.54
CA ASN A 41 3.47 5.83 -13.98
C ASN A 41 4.10 4.88 -12.95
N ILE A 42 4.31 3.64 -13.34
CA ILE A 42 4.81 2.61 -12.43
C ILE A 42 6.23 2.87 -11.93
N ASN A 43 7.03 3.56 -12.73
CA ASN A 43 8.42 3.87 -12.38
C ASN A 43 8.56 5.06 -11.42
N LYS A 44 7.54 5.92 -11.37
CA LYS A 44 7.55 7.14 -10.55
C LYS A 44 6.58 7.11 -9.40
N ALA A 45 5.53 6.32 -9.48
CA ALA A 45 4.49 6.26 -8.47
C ALA A 45 5.02 5.82 -7.11
N THR A 46 4.44 6.39 -6.07
CA THR A 46 4.65 5.91 -4.70
C THR A 46 3.78 4.69 -4.41
N GLU A 47 4.06 3.99 -3.32
CA GLU A 47 3.19 2.88 -2.86
C GLU A 47 1.75 3.35 -2.69
N ALA A 48 1.57 4.54 -2.10
CA ALA A 48 0.25 5.11 -1.88
C ALA A 48 -0.47 5.44 -3.20
N ASP A 49 0.25 5.95 -4.18
CA ASP A 49 -0.32 6.27 -5.48
C ASP A 49 -0.77 5.01 -6.23
N LEU A 50 0.00 3.95 -6.13
CA LEU A 50 -0.34 2.67 -6.73
C LEU A 50 -1.62 2.11 -6.12
N VAL A 51 -1.71 2.09 -4.79
CA VAL A 51 -2.90 1.58 -4.09
C VAL A 51 -4.13 2.44 -4.36
N LYS A 52 -3.95 3.75 -4.39
CA LYS A 52 -5.05 4.70 -4.54
C LYS A 52 -5.63 4.75 -5.95
N ASN A 53 -4.77 4.69 -6.95
CA ASN A 53 -5.15 4.97 -8.32
C ASN A 53 -5.28 3.72 -9.19
N VAL A 54 -4.58 2.65 -8.85
CA VAL A 54 -4.63 1.41 -9.61
C VAL A 54 -5.50 0.40 -8.89
N PRO A 55 -6.63 0.01 -9.48
CA PRO A 55 -7.50 -0.97 -8.87
C PRO A 55 -6.80 -2.32 -8.75
N LEU A 56 -7.21 -3.12 -7.76
CA LEU A 56 -6.69 -4.46 -7.51
C LEU A 56 -5.25 -4.54 -7.02
N ILE A 57 -4.54 -3.43 -6.89
CA ILE A 57 -3.22 -3.42 -6.26
C ILE A 57 -3.39 -3.30 -4.76
N THR A 58 -2.90 -4.31 -4.05
CA THR A 58 -2.83 -4.30 -2.58
C THR A 58 -1.60 -3.53 -2.11
N PRO A 59 -1.58 -3.05 -0.85
CA PRO A 59 -0.40 -2.42 -0.29
C PRO A 59 0.85 -3.28 -0.38
N ASP A 60 0.71 -4.59 -0.20
CA ASP A 60 1.83 -5.52 -0.30
C ASP A 60 2.39 -5.61 -1.72
N LEU A 61 1.52 -5.64 -2.72
CA LEU A 61 1.94 -5.60 -4.11
C LEU A 61 2.62 -4.28 -4.46
N ALA A 62 2.09 -3.16 -3.97
CA ALA A 62 2.68 -1.86 -4.18
C ALA A 62 4.10 -1.77 -3.59
N LYS A 63 4.31 -2.30 -2.39
CA LYS A 63 5.64 -2.41 -1.78
C LYS A 63 6.60 -3.25 -2.61
N LYS A 64 6.13 -4.39 -3.10
CA LYS A 64 6.92 -5.27 -3.94
C LYS A 64 7.29 -4.61 -5.27
N ILE A 65 6.39 -3.86 -5.87
CA ILE A 65 6.67 -3.08 -7.08
C ILE A 65 7.77 -2.05 -6.81
N VAL A 66 7.63 -1.25 -5.77
CA VAL A 66 8.62 -0.24 -5.41
C VAL A 66 9.97 -0.87 -5.07
N LYS A 67 9.95 -1.99 -4.36
CA LYS A 67 11.17 -2.73 -4.04
C LYS A 67 11.85 -3.27 -5.30
N TYR A 68 11.09 -3.88 -6.18
CA TYR A 68 11.62 -4.42 -7.43
C TYR A 68 12.35 -3.35 -8.25
N ARG A 69 11.73 -2.18 -8.43
CA ARG A 69 12.36 -1.09 -9.19
C ARG A 69 13.60 -0.51 -8.51
N LYS A 70 13.67 -0.57 -7.18
CA LYS A 70 14.89 -0.17 -6.46
C LYS A 70 16.02 -1.15 -6.62
N ASP A 71 15.70 -2.42 -6.67
CA ASP A 71 16.68 -3.50 -6.75
C ASP A 71 17.14 -3.76 -8.19
N ASN A 72 16.25 -3.64 -9.16
CA ASN A 72 16.48 -4.00 -10.56
C ASN A 72 16.47 -2.81 -11.52
N GLY A 73 16.07 -1.65 -11.07
CA GLY A 73 15.87 -0.48 -11.92
C GLY A 73 14.42 -0.35 -12.40
N ASP A 74 14.20 0.65 -13.22
CA ASP A 74 12.88 0.96 -13.75
C ASP A 74 12.35 -0.18 -14.62
N PHE A 75 11.05 -0.38 -14.57
CA PHE A 75 10.39 -1.34 -15.44
C PHE A 75 10.48 -0.91 -16.90
N GLY A 76 11.00 -1.77 -17.72
CA GLY A 76 11.04 -1.58 -19.18
C GLY A 76 9.82 -2.16 -19.89
N THR A 77 9.22 -3.18 -19.31
CA THR A 77 8.06 -3.86 -19.87
C THR A 77 7.04 -4.19 -18.78
N TYR A 78 5.79 -4.36 -19.19
CA TYR A 78 4.76 -4.79 -18.25
C TYR A 78 4.94 -6.24 -17.78
N GLU A 79 5.59 -7.04 -18.59
CA GLU A 79 5.84 -8.46 -18.30
C GLU A 79 6.80 -8.64 -17.13
N GLU A 80 7.62 -7.66 -16.83
CA GLU A 80 8.52 -7.69 -15.67
C GLU A 80 7.74 -7.72 -14.35
N LEU A 81 6.53 -7.18 -14.34
CA LEU A 81 5.65 -7.28 -13.18
C LEU A 81 5.28 -8.71 -12.83
N LEU A 82 5.31 -9.62 -13.81
CA LEU A 82 5.04 -11.04 -13.57
C LEU A 82 6.14 -11.73 -12.76
N GLN A 83 7.29 -11.10 -12.62
CA GLN A 83 8.37 -11.60 -11.79
C GLN A 83 8.16 -11.29 -10.31
N ILE A 84 7.21 -10.45 -10.02
CA ILE A 84 6.85 -10.09 -8.65
C ILE A 84 5.90 -11.14 -8.09
N ASP A 85 6.21 -11.69 -6.94
CA ASP A 85 5.37 -12.65 -6.25
C ASP A 85 3.98 -12.07 -5.95
N GLY A 86 2.97 -12.77 -6.37
CA GLY A 86 1.59 -12.33 -6.22
C GLY A 86 1.04 -11.58 -7.45
N PHE A 87 1.88 -11.35 -8.44
CA PHE A 87 1.47 -10.76 -9.70
C PHE A 87 1.13 -11.86 -10.72
N GLY A 88 -0.14 -11.98 -11.05
CA GLY A 88 -0.59 -12.92 -12.06
C GLY A 88 -0.89 -12.24 -13.40
N ARG A 89 -0.91 -13.03 -14.46
CA ARG A 89 -1.27 -12.55 -15.82
C ARG A 89 -2.65 -11.91 -15.88
N ASP A 90 -3.58 -12.47 -15.14
CA ASP A 90 -4.95 -11.94 -15.09
C ASP A 90 -5.01 -10.59 -14.38
N LEU A 91 -4.25 -10.44 -13.31
CA LEU A 91 -4.11 -9.17 -12.63
C LEU A 91 -3.48 -8.13 -13.55
N LEU A 92 -2.37 -8.49 -14.18
CA LEU A 92 -1.67 -7.61 -15.12
C LEU A 92 -2.59 -7.14 -16.25
N ARG A 93 -3.35 -8.04 -16.84
CA ARG A 93 -4.29 -7.69 -17.90
C ARG A 93 -5.33 -6.68 -17.46
N LYS A 94 -5.82 -6.80 -16.24
CA LYS A 94 -6.84 -5.90 -15.68
C LYS A 94 -6.29 -4.52 -15.33
N ILE A 95 -5.05 -4.45 -14.86
CA ILE A 95 -4.47 -3.18 -14.42
C ILE A 95 -3.63 -2.48 -15.49
N LYS A 96 -3.22 -3.18 -16.53
CA LYS A 96 -2.42 -2.62 -17.62
C LYS A 96 -2.94 -1.28 -18.16
N PRO A 97 -4.26 -1.08 -18.34
CA PRO A 97 -4.79 0.21 -18.79
C PRO A 97 -4.54 1.37 -17.83
N PHE A 98 -4.23 1.07 -16.58
CA PHE A 98 -3.98 2.07 -15.54
C PHE A 98 -2.49 2.32 -15.28
N LEU A 99 -1.63 1.60 -15.98
CA LEU A 99 -0.19 1.70 -15.83
C LEU A 99 0.45 2.37 -17.03
N LEU A 100 1.39 3.27 -16.74
CA LEU A 100 2.28 3.86 -17.73
C LEU A 100 3.70 3.44 -17.43
N LEU A 101 4.46 3.18 -18.48
CA LEU A 101 5.89 2.96 -18.43
C LEU A 101 6.60 4.15 -19.07
N ASP A 102 7.48 4.80 -18.32
CA ASP A 102 8.37 5.81 -18.88
C ASP A 102 9.45 5.13 -19.72
N GLY A 103 9.67 5.64 -20.90
CA GLY A 103 10.74 5.17 -21.77
C GLY A 103 10.33 4.12 -22.78
N VAL A 104 9.25 3.41 -22.56
CA VAL A 104 8.57 2.70 -23.64
C VAL A 104 7.52 3.67 -24.19
N GLY A 105 8.00 4.72 -24.77
CA GLY A 105 7.17 5.61 -25.50
C GLY A 105 6.44 4.81 -26.54
N GLY A 106 5.21 4.50 -26.28
CA GLY A 106 4.30 4.25 -27.34
C GLY A 106 4.34 5.49 -28.20
N LYS A 107 5.21 5.50 -29.18
CA LYS A 107 4.90 6.21 -30.38
C LYS A 107 3.62 5.54 -30.82
N GLU A 108 2.52 6.16 -30.49
CA GLU A 108 1.34 5.92 -31.25
C GLU A 108 1.77 6.11 -32.69
N CYS A 109 1.88 5.01 -33.38
CA CYS A 109 1.91 5.07 -34.81
C CYS A 109 0.56 5.62 -35.21
N THR A 110 0.49 6.92 -35.32
CA THR A 110 -0.58 7.57 -36.04
C THR A 110 -0.28 7.28 -37.50
N CYS A 111 -0.73 6.16 -37.92
CA CYS A 111 -0.86 5.87 -39.35
C CYS A 111 -2.22 6.32 -39.80
#